data_b67e504d45471c127daa496d758d2c43
#
_entry.id   b67e504d45471c127daa496d758d2c43
#
_cell.length_a   1.000
_cell.length_b   1.000
_cell.length_c   1.000
_cell.angle_alpha   90.00
_cell.angle_beta   90.00
_cell.angle_gamma   90.00
#
_symmetry.space_group_name_H-M   'P 1'
#
loop_
_entity.id
_entity.type
_entity.pdbx_description
1 polymer ?
#
loop_
_entity_poly.entity_id
_entity_poly.type
_entity_poly.pdbx_seq_one_letter_code
_entity_poly.pdbx_strand_id
1 'polypeptide(L)'
;MERPFASVTVTEKAARALRGGHPWVFAGEVLTKESPCPDGEIVDVYTEKGRWQGAGFYNGRSLIRVRILSRNTNDKMHEAFFRRRIR
;
A
#
# COMPACT_ATOMS: atom_id res chain seq x y z
N MET A 1 -11.38 10.64 -6.56
CA MET A 1 -12.21 9.82 -5.66
C MET A 1 -11.40 9.37 -4.46
N GLU A 2 -11.94 9.53 -3.30
CA GLU A 2 -11.25 9.16 -2.07
C GLU A 2 -11.27 7.65 -1.87
N ARG A 3 -10.12 7.08 -1.58
CA ARG A 3 -10.02 5.64 -1.35
C ARG A 3 -10.20 5.36 0.15
N PRO A 4 -10.80 4.20 0.49
CA PRO A 4 -11.12 3.89 1.90
C PRO A 4 -9.94 3.39 2.72
N PHE A 5 -8.76 3.29 2.14
CA PHE A 5 -7.60 2.71 2.82
C PHE A 5 -6.67 3.79 3.38
N ALA A 6 -5.96 3.46 4.45
CA ALA A 6 -4.90 4.31 4.95
C ALA A 6 -3.81 4.43 3.88
N SER A 7 -3.04 5.49 3.93
CA SER A 7 -2.00 5.72 2.93
C SER A 7 -0.60 5.67 3.52
N VAL A 8 0.34 5.23 2.69
CA VAL A 8 1.76 5.14 3.02
C VAL A 8 2.53 5.83 1.90
N THR A 9 3.46 6.70 2.25
CA THR A 9 4.33 7.38 1.29
C THR A 9 5.70 6.73 1.29
N VAL A 10 6.22 6.44 0.10
CA VAL A 10 7.50 5.75 -0.04
C VAL A 10 8.51 6.58 -0.83
N THR A 11 9.77 6.18 -0.77
CA THR A 11 10.85 6.85 -1.50
C THR A 11 10.68 6.66 -3.01
N GLU A 12 11.29 7.55 -3.79
CA GLU A 12 11.30 7.41 -5.25
C GLU A 12 12.00 6.14 -5.70
N LYS A 13 13.00 5.71 -4.97
CA LYS A 13 13.68 4.44 -5.26
C LYS A 13 12.71 3.27 -5.14
N ALA A 14 11.93 3.25 -4.06
CA ALA A 14 10.93 2.21 -3.86
C ALA A 14 9.86 2.27 -4.95
N ALA A 15 9.40 3.46 -5.29
CA ALA A 15 8.39 3.64 -6.33
C ALA A 15 8.88 3.09 -7.67
N ARG A 16 10.14 3.35 -8.02
CA ARG A 16 10.72 2.82 -9.26
C ARG A 16 10.76 1.30 -9.26
N ALA A 17 11.13 0.70 -8.13
CA ALA A 17 11.15 -0.76 -8.00
C ALA A 17 9.75 -1.33 -8.18
N LEU A 18 8.75 -0.69 -7.59
CA LEU A 18 7.36 -1.12 -7.74
C LEU A 18 6.90 -1.04 -9.20
N ARG A 19 7.25 0.05 -9.89
CA ARG A 19 6.91 0.20 -11.30
C ARG A 19 7.59 -0.86 -12.17
N GLY A 20 8.75 -1.34 -11.73
CA GLY A 20 9.47 -2.41 -12.41
C GLY A 20 8.96 -3.81 -12.10
N GLY A 21 7.94 -3.92 -11.24
CA GLY A 21 7.32 -5.20 -10.93
C GLY A 21 7.68 -5.80 -9.58
N HIS A 22 8.53 -5.11 -8.79
CA HIS A 22 8.89 -5.60 -7.45
C HIS A 22 7.66 -5.49 -6.53
N PRO A 23 7.30 -6.57 -5.83
CA PRO A 23 6.04 -6.58 -5.08
C PRO A 23 6.14 -6.08 -3.64
N TRP A 24 7.32 -5.71 -3.16
CA TRP A 24 7.53 -5.39 -1.76
C TRP A 24 8.03 -3.97 -1.53
N VAL A 25 7.55 -3.36 -0.44
CA VAL A 25 8.11 -2.13 0.10
C VAL A 25 8.78 -2.48 1.42
N PHE A 26 10.05 -2.16 1.54
CA PHE A 26 10.81 -2.45 2.76
C PHE A 26 10.66 -1.33 3.79
N ALA A 27 10.88 -1.69 5.06
CA ALA A 27 10.68 -0.77 6.18
C ALA A 27 11.43 0.56 5.99
N GLY A 28 12.67 0.51 5.53
CA GLY A 28 13.48 1.71 5.34
C GLY A 28 13.04 2.59 4.18
N GLU A 29 12.08 2.13 3.38
CA GLU A 29 11.59 2.89 2.22
C GLU A 29 10.31 3.65 2.51
N VAL A 30 9.71 3.44 3.68
CA VAL A 30 8.50 4.14 4.09
C VAL A 30 8.88 5.47 4.73
N LEU A 31 8.44 6.57 4.13
CA LEU A 31 8.73 7.92 4.62
C LEU A 31 7.72 8.36 5.65
N THR A 32 6.43 8.21 5.32
CA THR A 32 5.34 8.55 6.24
C THR A 32 4.24 7.53 6.09
N LYS A 33 3.43 7.41 7.13
CA LYS A 33 2.23 6.60 7.08
C LYS A 33 1.10 7.34 7.79
N GLU A 34 -0.09 7.14 7.29
CA GLU A 34 -1.28 7.68 7.92
C GLU A 34 -1.60 6.85 9.16
N SER A 35 -1.88 7.49 10.26
CA SER A 35 -2.20 6.80 11.50
C SER A 35 -3.71 6.85 11.74
N PRO A 36 -4.36 5.76 12.17
CA PRO A 36 -3.76 4.46 12.42
C PRO A 36 -3.53 3.66 11.15
N CYS A 37 -2.55 2.77 11.20
CA CYS A 37 -2.21 1.92 10.08
C CYS A 37 -2.03 0.50 10.63
N PRO A 38 -3.13 -0.23 10.88
CA PRO A 38 -3.06 -1.52 11.55
C PRO A 38 -2.41 -2.61 10.69
N ASP A 39 -1.69 -3.49 11.35
CA ASP A 39 -1.09 -4.64 10.69
C ASP A 39 -2.18 -5.53 10.06
N GLY A 40 -1.91 -6.04 8.88
CA GLY A 40 -2.83 -6.89 8.16
C GLY A 40 -3.91 -6.16 7.39
N GLU A 41 -3.98 -4.83 7.51
CA GLU A 41 -4.94 -4.04 6.76
C GLU A 41 -4.34 -3.63 5.41
N ILE A 42 -5.23 -3.31 4.47
CA ILE A 42 -4.81 -2.83 3.16
C ILE A 42 -4.47 -1.35 3.23
N VAL A 43 -3.37 -0.97 2.60
CA VAL A 43 -2.96 0.43 2.49
C VAL A 43 -2.72 0.78 1.03
N ASP A 44 -2.90 2.06 0.71
CA ASP A 44 -2.51 2.62 -0.57
C ASP A 44 -1.10 3.18 -0.47
N VAL A 45 -0.31 2.98 -1.50
CA VAL A 45 1.09 3.41 -1.53
C VAL A 45 1.26 4.54 -2.53
N TYR A 46 1.85 5.65 -2.08
CA TYR A 46 2.06 6.85 -2.89
C TYR A 46 3.52 7.23 -2.92
N THR A 47 3.93 7.92 -3.98
CA THR A 47 5.23 8.59 -4.03
C THR A 47 5.16 9.87 -3.21
N GLU A 48 6.34 10.49 -2.99
CA GLU A 48 6.40 11.80 -2.33
C GLU A 48 5.60 12.87 -3.08
N LYS A 49 5.41 12.68 -4.38
CA LYS A 49 4.65 13.61 -5.22
C LYS A 49 3.16 13.30 -5.26
N GLY A 50 2.74 12.33 -4.46
CA GLY A 50 1.32 11.98 -4.36
C GLY A 50 0.81 11.07 -5.46
N ARG A 51 1.69 10.38 -6.17
CA ARG A 51 1.28 9.45 -7.22
C ARG A 51 1.05 8.05 -6.65
N TRP A 52 -0.11 7.51 -6.90
CA TRP A 52 -0.48 6.17 -6.44
C TRP A 52 0.38 5.12 -7.15
N GLN A 53 0.96 4.20 -6.37
CA GLN A 53 1.84 3.15 -6.88
C GLN A 53 1.23 1.76 -6.77
N GLY A 54 0.28 1.59 -5.88
CA GLY A 54 -0.33 0.29 -5.66
C GLY A 54 -0.99 0.22 -4.30
N ALA A 55 -1.64 -0.90 -4.04
CA ALA A 55 -2.26 -1.18 -2.75
C ALA A 55 -1.85 -2.57 -2.31
N GLY A 56 -1.72 -2.77 -1.01
CA GLY A 56 -1.32 -4.06 -0.50
C GLY A 56 -1.47 -4.17 1.01
N PHE A 57 -1.05 -5.32 1.53
CA PHE A 57 -1.10 -5.56 2.98
C PHE A 57 0.05 -4.87 3.69
N TYR A 58 -0.27 -4.18 4.77
CA TYR A 58 0.69 -3.50 5.62
C TYR A 58 1.06 -4.38 6.81
N ASN A 59 2.35 -4.43 7.15
CA ASN A 59 2.82 -5.05 8.38
C ASN A 59 3.92 -4.20 9.00
N GLY A 60 3.59 -3.48 10.06
CA GLY A 60 4.49 -2.57 10.74
C GLY A 60 5.62 -3.23 11.51
N ARG A 61 5.59 -4.53 11.66
CA ARG A 61 6.61 -5.29 12.40
C ARG A 61 7.55 -6.07 11.50
N SER A 62 7.31 -6.07 10.19
CA SER A 62 8.09 -6.82 9.24
C SER A 62 9.06 -5.93 8.49
N LEU A 63 10.21 -6.47 8.09
CA LEU A 63 11.11 -5.76 7.17
C LEU A 63 10.44 -5.51 5.84
N ILE A 64 9.57 -6.42 5.40
CA ILE A 64 8.70 -6.18 4.25
C ILE A 64 7.47 -5.47 4.79
N ARG A 65 7.49 -4.14 4.71
CA ARG A 65 6.46 -3.31 5.33
C ARG A 65 5.14 -3.35 4.59
N VAL A 66 5.17 -3.43 3.26
CA VAL A 66 3.97 -3.55 2.44
C VAL A 66 4.19 -4.61 1.36
N ARG A 67 3.22 -5.49 1.18
CA ARG A 67 3.19 -6.45 0.07
C ARG A 67 2.13 -6.00 -0.90
N ILE A 68 2.56 -5.60 -2.08
CA ILE A 68 1.66 -5.05 -3.10
C ILE A 68 0.78 -6.18 -3.68
N LEU A 69 -0.51 -5.95 -3.69
CA LEU A 69 -1.49 -6.88 -4.23
C LEU A 69 -2.08 -6.39 -5.55
N SER A 70 -2.22 -5.08 -5.70
CA SER A 70 -2.82 -4.50 -6.88
C SER A 70 -2.07 -3.25 -7.29
N ARG A 71 -1.90 -3.06 -8.61
CA ARG A 71 -1.29 -1.86 -9.19
C ARG A 71 -2.27 -1.10 -10.08
N ASN A 72 -3.54 -1.48 -10.04
CA ASN A 72 -4.57 -0.89 -10.86
C ASN A 72 -5.63 -0.25 -9.98
N THR A 73 -5.81 1.07 -10.10
CA THR A 73 -6.80 1.80 -9.32
C THR A 73 -8.23 1.34 -9.58
N ASN A 74 -8.47 0.71 -10.72
CA ASN A 74 -9.79 0.19 -11.09
C ASN A 74 -10.03 -1.23 -10.60
N ASP A 75 -9.04 -1.81 -9.91
CA ASP A 75 -9.18 -3.14 -9.36
C ASP A 75 -10.25 -3.13 -8.26
N LYS A 76 -11.08 -4.16 -8.25
CA LYS A 76 -12.15 -4.27 -7.26
C LYS A 76 -11.71 -4.90 -5.95
N MET A 77 -10.42 -4.81 -5.67
CA MET A 77 -9.85 -5.39 -4.47
C MET A 77 -10.56 -4.91 -3.19
N HIS A 78 -10.92 -3.64 -3.13
CA HIS A 78 -11.56 -3.10 -1.94
C HIS A 78 -12.95 -3.72 -1.72
N GLU A 79 -13.69 -4.02 -2.78
CA GLU A 79 -14.99 -4.69 -2.63
C GLU A 79 -14.82 -6.09 -2.07
N ALA A 80 -13.89 -6.86 -2.62
CA ALA A 80 -13.62 -8.20 -2.14
C ALA A 80 -13.14 -8.17 -0.68
N PHE A 81 -12.31 -7.20 -0.33
CA PHE A 81 -11.82 -7.03 1.02
C PHE A 81 -12.97 -6.75 1.99
N PHE A 82 -13.85 -5.83 1.65
CA PHE A 82 -14.99 -5.51 2.51
C PHE A 82 -15.97 -6.67 2.64
N ARG A 83 -16.18 -7.42 1.58
CA ARG A 83 -17.04 -8.60 1.65
C ARG A 83 -16.54 -9.62 2.66
N ARG A 84 -15.22 -9.82 2.71
CA ARG A 84 -14.63 -10.74 3.68
C ARG A 84 -14.83 -10.23 5.10
N ARG A 85 -14.71 -8.95 5.29
CA ARG A 85 -14.81 -8.37 6.64
C ARG A 85 -16.23 -8.36 7.16
N ILE A 86 -17.20 -8.30 6.30
CA ILE A 86 -18.60 -8.24 6.68
C ILE A 86 -19.14 -9.61 7.11
N ARG A 87 -18.53 -10.65 6.69
CA ARG A 87 -18.97 -11.98 7.06
C ARG A 87 -18.83 -12.27 8.54
#